data_44392b14a814fc245a916b4e14ad6736
#
_entry.id   44392b14a814fc245a916b4e14ad6736
#
_cell.length_a   1.000
_cell.length_b   1.000
_cell.length_c   1.000
_cell.angle_alpha   90.00
_cell.angle_beta   90.00
_cell.angle_gamma   90.00
#
_symmetry.space_group_name_H-M   'P 1'
#
loop_
_entity.id
_entity.type
_entity.pdbx_description
1 polymer ?
#
loop_
_entity_poly.entity_id
_entity_poly.type
_entity_poly.pdbx_seq_one_letter_code
_entity_poly.pdbx_strand_id
1 'polypeptide(L)' 'MKYTVILEPQDEGGYTVIVPSLPGCISEGDTRDEALENIRDAIKGYMASLKKHGDPIPHEEFSHAELMEVSVVA' A
#
# COMPACT_ATOMS: atom_id res chain seq x y z
N MET A 1 -3.12 7.18 -12.29
CA MET A 1 -2.39 7.44 -11.05
C MET A 1 -1.82 6.14 -10.50
N LYS A 2 -0.58 6.14 -10.08
CA LYS A 2 0.11 4.93 -9.60
C LYS A 2 0.63 5.11 -8.19
N TYR A 3 0.52 4.06 -7.39
CA TYR A 3 1.09 4.01 -6.05
C TYR A 3 1.87 2.73 -5.85
N THR A 4 3.02 2.85 -5.21
CA THR A 4 3.79 1.69 -4.78
C THR A 4 3.10 1.08 -3.57
N VAL A 5 2.97 -0.24 -3.58
CA VAL A 5 2.44 -1.00 -2.45
C VAL A 5 3.50 -1.97 -1.94
N ILE A 6 3.42 -2.28 -0.66
CA ILE A 6 4.28 -3.30 -0.05
C ILE A 6 3.40 -4.49 0.30
N LEU A 7 3.71 -5.63 -0.31
CA LEU A 7 2.96 -6.87 -0.14
C LEU A 7 3.78 -7.79 0.76
N GLU A 8 3.19 -8.22 1.86
CA GLU A 8 3.89 -9.03 2.84
C GLU A 8 3.15 -10.34 3.10
N PRO A 9 3.77 -11.49 2.78
CA PRO A 9 3.16 -12.77 3.12
C PRO A 9 3.16 -12.98 4.63
N GLN A 10 2.08 -13.56 5.13
CA GLN A 10 1.92 -13.85 6.55
C GLN A 10 2.22 -15.31 6.86
N ASP A 11 2.80 -15.59 8.02
CA ASP A 11 3.15 -16.96 8.43
C ASP A 11 1.94 -17.88 8.48
N GLU A 12 0.78 -17.35 8.83
CA GLU A 12 -0.46 -18.10 8.93
C GLU A 12 -1.18 -18.29 7.59
N GLY A 13 -0.58 -17.79 6.52
CA GLY A 13 -1.19 -17.74 5.21
C GLY A 13 -1.78 -16.38 4.92
N GLY A 14 -2.00 -16.11 3.62
CA GLY A 14 -2.50 -14.81 3.21
C GLY A 14 -1.44 -13.73 3.12
N TYR A 15 -1.87 -12.53 2.81
CA TYR A 15 -1.00 -11.39 2.57
C TYR A 15 -1.59 -10.14 3.19
N THR A 16 -0.71 -9.31 3.74
CA THR A 16 -1.04 -7.93 4.11
C THR A 16 -0.42 -7.01 3.06
N VAL A 17 -1.09 -5.92 2.75
CA VAL A 17 -0.61 -4.95 1.77
C VAL A 17 -0.81 -3.53 2.31
N ILE A 18 0.21 -2.69 2.15
CA ILE A 18 0.16 -1.30 2.58
C ILE A 18 0.56 -0.37 1.44
N VAL A 19 0.09 0.87 1.52
CA VAL A 19 0.48 1.94 0.59
C VAL A 19 1.26 2.98 1.36
N PRO A 20 2.60 2.97 1.28
CA PRO A 20 3.41 3.90 2.08
C PRO A 20 3.09 5.38 1.86
N SER A 21 2.73 5.77 0.64
CA SER A 21 2.40 7.17 0.33
C SER A 21 1.01 7.60 0.81
N LEU A 22 0.19 6.66 1.26
CA LEU A 22 -1.16 6.93 1.78
C LEU A 22 -1.25 6.41 3.21
N PRO A 23 -0.90 7.22 4.22
CA PRO A 23 -0.87 6.77 5.61
C PRO A 23 -2.19 6.15 6.06
N GLY A 24 -2.11 4.98 6.64
CA GLY A 24 -3.29 4.24 7.10
C GLY A 24 -4.00 3.43 6.02
N CYS A 25 -3.57 3.51 4.76
CA CYS A 25 -4.16 2.72 3.69
C CYS A 25 -3.54 1.32 3.69
N ILE A 26 -4.29 0.37 4.22
CA ILE A 26 -3.84 -1.01 4.41
C ILE A 26 -4.97 -1.97 4.06
N SER A 27 -4.63 -3.12 3.54
CA SER A 27 -5.61 -4.18 3.26
C SER A 27 -4.95 -5.56 3.37
N GLU A 28 -5.72 -6.59 3.11
CA GLU A 28 -5.24 -7.97 3.18
C GLU A 28 -6.04 -8.85 2.21
N GLY A 29 -5.56 -10.06 2.00
CA GLY A 29 -6.24 -11.06 1.19
C GLY A 29 -5.65 -12.43 1.44
N ASP A 30 -6.39 -13.49 1.13
CA ASP A 30 -5.94 -14.86 1.27
C ASP A 30 -4.89 -15.23 0.23
N THR A 31 -4.96 -14.59 -0.93
CA THR A 31 -4.00 -14.77 -2.01
C THR A 31 -3.36 -13.42 -2.36
N ARG A 32 -2.25 -13.49 -3.09
CA ARG A 32 -1.56 -12.31 -3.59
C ARG A 32 -2.49 -11.45 -4.44
N ASP A 33 -3.20 -12.06 -5.38
CA ASP A 33 -4.10 -11.34 -6.28
C ASP A 33 -5.27 -10.71 -5.53
N GLU A 34 -5.82 -11.41 -4.55
CA GLU A 34 -6.90 -10.90 -3.72
C GLU A 34 -6.45 -9.69 -2.90
N ALA A 35 -5.25 -9.76 -2.30
CA ALA A 35 -4.69 -8.64 -1.56
C ALA A 35 -4.49 -7.42 -2.45
N LEU A 36 -3.99 -7.62 -3.68
CA LEU A 36 -3.79 -6.52 -4.64
C LEU A 36 -5.12 -5.91 -5.09
N GLU A 37 -6.13 -6.72 -5.31
CA GLU A 37 -7.46 -6.22 -5.65
C GLU A 37 -8.06 -5.43 -4.49
N ASN A 38 -7.93 -5.95 -3.28
CA ASN A 38 -8.44 -5.30 -2.08
C ASN A 38 -7.76 -3.97 -1.79
N ILE A 39 -6.43 -3.87 -1.99
CA ILE A 39 -5.75 -2.60 -1.78
C ILE A 39 -6.14 -1.58 -2.85
N ARG A 40 -6.42 -2.01 -4.06
CA ARG A 40 -6.91 -1.12 -5.11
C ARG A 40 -8.23 -0.47 -4.70
N ASP A 41 -9.15 -1.25 -4.14
CA ASP A 41 -10.41 -0.73 -3.64
C ASP A 41 -10.21 0.19 -2.44
N ALA A 42 -9.27 -0.15 -1.54
CA ALA A 42 -8.93 0.68 -0.39
C ALA A 42 -8.37 2.04 -0.83
N ILE A 43 -7.53 2.07 -1.87
CA ILE A 43 -7.00 3.31 -2.42
C ILE A 43 -8.13 4.17 -2.98
N LYS A 44 -9.07 3.58 -3.70
CA LYS A 44 -10.21 4.31 -4.24
C LYS A 44 -11.03 4.97 -3.14
N GLY A 45 -11.31 4.23 -2.06
CA GLY A 45 -12.03 4.76 -0.92
C GLY A 45 -11.27 5.86 -0.19
N TYR A 46 -9.96 5.68 -0.03
CA TYR A 46 -9.08 6.67 0.58
C TYR A 46 -9.11 7.99 -0.19
N MET A 47 -8.98 7.91 -1.51
CA MET A 47 -9.03 9.10 -2.36
C MET A 47 -10.39 9.78 -2.37
N ALA A 48 -11.46 9.00 -2.38
CA ALA A 48 -12.81 9.54 -2.31
C ALA A 48 -13.02 10.32 -1.02
N SER A 49 -12.50 9.79 0.09
CA SER A 49 -12.55 10.46 1.40
C SER A 49 -11.78 11.78 1.39
N LEU A 50 -10.57 11.78 0.81
CA LEU A 50 -9.78 13.01 0.69
C LEU A 50 -10.52 14.09 -0.11
N LYS A 51 -11.10 13.71 -1.24
CA LYS A 51 -11.87 14.64 -2.08
C LYS A 51 -13.07 15.19 -1.33
N LYS A 52 -13.79 14.34 -0.61
CA LYS A 52 -14.97 14.74 0.16
C LYS A 52 -14.63 15.78 1.23
N HIS A 53 -13.46 15.67 1.85
CA HIS A 53 -13.02 16.58 2.90
C HIS A 53 -12.18 17.75 2.38
N GLY A 54 -11.97 17.83 1.06
CA GLY A 54 -11.17 18.89 0.46
C GLY A 54 -9.68 18.79 0.76
N ASP A 55 -9.20 17.61 1.14
CA ASP A 55 -7.79 17.40 1.43
C ASP A 55 -7.00 17.14 0.15
N PRO A 56 -5.72 17.55 0.11
CA PRO A 56 -4.88 17.27 -1.05
C PRO A 56 -4.59 15.77 -1.18
N ILE A 57 -4.50 15.30 -2.42
CA ILE A 57 -4.13 13.92 -2.71
C ILE A 57 -2.61 13.80 -2.65
N PRO A 58 -2.07 12.91 -1.77
CA PRO A 58 -0.63 12.73 -1.68
C PRO A 58 -0.01 12.23 -2.98
N HIS A 59 1.20 12.70 -3.29
CA HIS A 59 1.96 12.23 -4.43
C HIS A 59 2.71 10.94 -4.08
N GLU A 60 2.99 10.13 -5.11
CA GLU A 60 3.85 8.97 -4.96
C GLU A 60 5.29 9.40 -4.70
N GLU A 61 5.78 9.13 -3.49
CA GLU A 61 7.12 9.52 -3.07
C GLU A 61 8.21 8.56 -3.51
N PHE A 62 7.81 7.38 -4.01
CA PHE A 62 8.74 6.30 -4.33
C PHE A 62 8.94 6.09 -5.83
N SER A 63 8.46 6.98 -6.68
CA SER A 63 8.50 6.81 -8.14
C SER A 63 9.94 6.68 -8.69
N HIS A 64 10.92 7.24 -7.99
CA HIS A 64 12.34 7.17 -8.35
C HIS A 64 13.19 6.52 -7.26
N ALA A 65 12.57 5.96 -6.24
CA ALA A 65 13.27 5.33 -5.13
C ALA A 65 13.66 3.89 -5.48
N GLU A 66 14.77 3.44 -4.91
CA GLU A 66 15.20 2.06 -4.96
C GLU A 66 14.89 1.39 -3.62
N LEU A 67 14.33 0.18 -3.69
CA LEU A 67 14.08 -0.62 -2.50
C LEU A 67 15.26 -1.57 -2.32
N MET A 68 15.98 -1.42 -1.22
CA MET A 68 17.19 -2.17 -0.97
C MET A 68 17.15 -2.83 0.40
N GLU A 69 17.78 -3.99 0.48
CA GLU A 69 17.98 -4.67 1.75
C GLU A 69 19.42 -4.46 2.20
N VAL A 70 19.60 -4.16 3.46
CA VAL A 70 20.93 -4.01 4.06
C VAL A 70 21.01 -4.94 5.25
N SER A 71 21.99 -5.85 5.21
CA SER A 71 22.24 -6.76 6.33
C SER A 71 23.08 -6.07 7.38
N VAL A 72 22.67 -6.22 8.63
CA VAL A 72 23.37 -5.63 9.76
C VAL A 72 23.76 -6.74 10.73
N VAL A 73 25.00 -6.73 11.17
CA VAL A 73 25.46 -7.65 12.22
C VAL A 73 25.19 -7.00 13.55
N ALA A 74 24.34 -7.65 14.35
CA ALA A 74 23.94 -7.12 15.65
C ALA A 74 24.79 -7.70 16.78
#